data_4ffe324a1c5612dad3d78130b91c29d4
#
_entry.id   4ffe324a1c5612dad3d78130b91c29d4
#
_cell.length_a   1.000
_cell.length_b   1.000
_cell.length_c   1.000
_cell.angle_alpha   90.00
_cell.angle_beta   90.00
_cell.angle_gamma   90.00
#
_symmetry.space_group_name_H-M   'P 1'
#
loop_
_entity.id
_entity.type
_entity.pdbx_description
1 polymer ?
#
loop_
_entity_poly.entity_id
_entity_poly.type
_entity_poly.pdbx_seq_one_letter_code
_entity_poly.pdbx_strand_id
1 'polypeptide(L)'
;MIAYFSQNIPLPALNQPQTTAWLREVAQSYGKRIGAVNYIFVDDEEILRINREYIGHDYYTDHIGFDYSAHDILSGDIYIS
;
A
#
# COMPACT_ATOMS: atom_id res chain seq x y z
N MET A 1 3.94 8.08 8.58
CA MET A 1 4.37 6.76 9.09
C MET A 1 4.03 5.70 8.07
N ILE A 2 4.97 4.85 7.78
CA ILE A 2 4.75 3.72 6.87
C ILE A 2 4.61 2.46 7.72
N ALA A 3 3.52 1.72 7.52
CA ALA A 3 3.25 0.49 8.26
C ALA A 3 3.00 -0.67 7.28
N TYR A 4 3.28 -1.87 7.74
CA TYR A 4 3.19 -3.09 6.94
C TYR A 4 2.33 -4.10 7.68
N PHE A 5 1.32 -4.62 6.99
CA PHE A 5 0.37 -5.57 7.55
C PHE A 5 0.18 -6.75 6.61
N SER A 6 -0.38 -7.84 7.13
CA SER A 6 -0.79 -8.98 6.32
C SER A 6 -2.12 -9.52 6.79
N GLN A 7 -2.90 -10.07 5.85
CA GLN A 7 -4.18 -10.71 6.11
C GLN A 7 -4.22 -12.05 5.38
N ASN A 8 -4.43 -13.13 6.11
CA ASN A 8 -4.56 -14.51 5.60
C ASN A 8 -3.28 -15.08 4.96
N ILE A 9 -2.18 -14.34 4.99
CA ILE A 9 -0.87 -14.79 4.54
C ILE A 9 0.19 -14.31 5.53
N PRO A 10 1.36 -14.95 5.59
CA PRO A 10 2.48 -14.42 6.37
C PRO A 10 2.95 -13.08 5.82
N LEU A 11 3.40 -12.20 6.70
CA LEU A 11 4.03 -10.97 6.26
C LEU A 11 5.31 -11.31 5.49
N PRO A 12 5.50 -10.81 4.26
CA PRO A 12 6.70 -11.10 3.48
C PRO A 12 7.98 -10.71 4.22
N ALA A 13 9.02 -11.50 4.02
CA ALA A 13 10.35 -11.20 4.58
C ALA A 13 10.93 -10.02 3.81
N LEU A 14 10.81 -8.83 4.40
CA LEU A 14 11.32 -7.63 3.79
C LEU A 14 11.97 -6.76 4.85
N ASN A 15 13.03 -6.05 4.46
CA ASN A 15 13.69 -5.12 5.37
C ASN A 15 12.87 -3.84 5.47
N GLN A 16 11.96 -3.80 6.45
CA GLN A 16 11.03 -2.68 6.62
C GLN A 16 11.75 -1.34 6.85
N PRO A 17 12.76 -1.23 7.74
CA PRO A 17 13.46 0.03 7.91
C PRO A 17 14.13 0.55 6.65
N GLN A 18 14.78 -0.33 5.89
CA GLN A 18 15.44 0.04 4.65
C GLN A 18 14.43 0.45 3.57
N THR A 19 13.35 -0.29 3.44
CA THR A 19 12.28 0.01 2.48
C THR A 19 11.63 1.34 2.82
N THR A 20 11.33 1.57 4.09
CA THR A 20 10.75 2.83 4.56
C THR A 20 11.67 4.01 4.27
N ALA A 21 12.96 3.88 4.54
CA ALA A 21 13.94 4.92 4.27
C ALA A 21 14.01 5.24 2.78
N TRP A 22 14.01 4.22 1.93
CA TRP A 22 14.03 4.40 0.48
C TRP A 22 12.77 5.11 -0.02
N LEU A 23 11.60 4.72 0.48
CA LEU A 23 10.33 5.35 0.09
C LEU A 23 10.30 6.83 0.49
N ARG A 24 10.84 7.15 1.66
CA ARG A 24 10.94 8.55 2.10
C ARG A 24 11.85 9.36 1.20
N GLU A 25 12.97 8.80 0.77
CA GLU A 25 13.88 9.46 -0.17
C GLU A 25 13.21 9.71 -1.52
N VAL A 26 12.49 8.72 -2.04
CA VAL A 26 11.76 8.86 -3.30
C VAL A 26 10.70 9.96 -3.20
N ALA A 27 9.91 9.96 -2.13
CA ALA A 27 8.91 10.99 -1.93
C ALA A 27 9.55 12.38 -1.85
N GLN A 28 10.66 12.51 -1.11
CA GLN A 28 11.37 13.75 -0.96
C GLN A 28 11.90 14.28 -2.29
N SER A 29 12.36 13.39 -3.17
CA SER A 29 12.84 13.77 -4.50
C SER A 29 11.75 14.39 -5.37
N TYR A 30 10.48 14.12 -5.05
CA TYR A 30 9.32 14.73 -5.71
C TYR A 30 8.75 15.91 -4.93
N GLY A 31 9.44 16.37 -3.90
CA GLY A 31 8.95 17.45 -3.05
C GLY A 31 7.79 17.06 -2.16
N LYS A 32 7.67 15.77 -1.82
CA LYS A 32 6.58 15.23 -1.02
C LYS A 32 7.09 14.70 0.31
N ARG A 33 6.17 14.55 1.26
CA ARG A 33 6.44 13.94 2.56
C ARG A 33 5.49 12.76 2.77
N ILE A 34 5.94 11.78 3.52
CA ILE A 34 5.13 10.62 3.85
C ILE A 34 4.28 10.93 5.08
N GLY A 35 2.96 10.83 4.93
CA GLY A 35 2.02 10.87 6.04
C GLY A 35 1.75 9.48 6.59
N ALA A 36 0.51 9.03 6.52
CA ALA A 36 0.11 7.68 6.94
C ALA A 36 -0.06 6.79 5.72
N VAL A 37 0.94 5.94 5.45
CA VAL A 37 0.90 4.99 4.33
C VAL A 37 0.93 3.57 4.89
N ASN A 38 -0.03 2.76 4.49
CA ASN A 38 -0.15 1.38 4.93
C ASN A 38 -0.04 0.44 3.73
N TYR A 39 0.86 -0.54 3.84
CA TYR A 39 0.97 -1.64 2.89
C TYR A 39 0.32 -2.87 3.52
N ILE A 40 -0.69 -3.43 2.89
CA ILE A 40 -1.43 -4.58 3.39
C ILE A 40 -1.26 -5.74 2.40
N PHE A 41 -0.53 -6.76 2.80
CA PHE A 41 -0.32 -7.95 2.00
C PHE A 41 -1.48 -8.91 2.22
N VAL A 42 -2.14 -9.31 1.14
CA VAL A 42 -3.36 -10.11 1.19
C VAL A 42 -3.25 -11.30 0.24
N ASP A 43 -4.14 -12.28 0.40
CA ASP A 43 -4.24 -13.38 -0.57
C ASP A 43 -5.04 -12.95 -1.81
N ASP A 44 -5.05 -13.82 -2.82
CA ASP A 44 -5.68 -13.53 -4.10
C ASP A 44 -7.20 -13.34 -3.97
N GLU A 45 -7.83 -14.10 -3.09
CA GLU A 45 -9.26 -13.99 -2.86
C GLU A 45 -9.64 -12.64 -2.27
N GLU A 46 -8.84 -12.16 -1.33
CA GLU A 46 -9.10 -10.88 -0.66
C GLU A 46 -8.95 -9.71 -1.63
N ILE A 47 -7.90 -9.72 -2.46
CA ILE A 47 -7.72 -8.61 -3.40
C ILE A 47 -8.81 -8.60 -4.47
N LEU A 48 -9.29 -9.78 -4.88
CA LEU A 48 -10.40 -9.88 -5.81
C LEU A 48 -11.69 -9.33 -5.16
N ARG A 49 -11.92 -9.65 -3.89
CA ARG A 49 -13.06 -9.12 -3.13
C ARG A 49 -13.04 -7.60 -3.07
N ILE A 50 -11.88 -7.03 -2.74
CA ILE A 50 -11.69 -5.56 -2.66
C ILE A 50 -11.95 -4.92 -4.02
N ASN A 51 -11.44 -5.53 -5.09
CA ASN A 51 -11.63 -5.01 -6.44
C ASN A 51 -13.11 -4.98 -6.83
N ARG A 52 -13.87 -6.02 -6.48
CA ARG A 52 -15.31 -6.09 -6.73
C ARG A 52 -16.08 -5.06 -5.92
N GLU A 53 -15.81 -4.98 -4.62
CA GLU A 53 -16.62 -4.18 -3.69
C GLU A 53 -16.32 -2.69 -3.76
N TYR A 54 -15.07 -2.31 -3.93
CA TYR A 54 -14.64 -0.92 -3.82
C TYR A 54 -14.29 -0.26 -5.14
N ILE A 55 -13.86 -1.04 -6.12
CA ILE A 55 -13.45 -0.52 -7.43
C ILE A 55 -14.49 -0.81 -8.50
N GLY A 56 -15.32 -1.83 -8.29
CA GLY A 56 -16.34 -2.24 -9.24
C GLY A 56 -15.82 -3.09 -10.39
N HIS A 57 -14.60 -3.61 -10.28
CA HIS A 57 -14.00 -4.49 -11.26
C HIS A 57 -14.04 -5.94 -10.79
N ASP A 58 -14.51 -6.85 -11.63
CA ASP A 58 -14.59 -8.26 -11.31
C ASP A 58 -13.48 -9.04 -12.01
N TYR A 59 -12.23 -8.66 -11.71
CA TYR A 59 -11.06 -9.38 -12.21
C TYR A 59 -9.92 -9.29 -11.21
N TYR A 60 -8.98 -10.22 -11.32
CA TYR A 60 -7.80 -10.28 -10.48
C TYR A 60 -6.84 -9.13 -10.81
N THR A 61 -6.21 -8.56 -9.79
CA THR A 61 -5.15 -7.56 -9.91
C THR A 61 -4.07 -7.81 -8.86
N ASP A 62 -2.86 -7.31 -9.11
CA ASP A 62 -1.74 -7.47 -8.16
C ASP A 62 -1.79 -6.49 -7.00
N HIS A 63 -2.34 -5.31 -7.23
CA HIS A 63 -2.38 -4.28 -6.20
C HIS A 63 -3.56 -3.35 -6.40
N ILE A 64 -4.02 -2.77 -5.31
CA ILE A 64 -5.06 -1.76 -5.29
C ILE A 64 -4.63 -0.69 -4.30
N GLY A 65 -4.64 0.56 -4.75
CA GLY A 65 -4.31 1.70 -3.89
C GLY A 65 -5.51 2.59 -3.63
N PHE A 66 -5.64 3.03 -2.38
CA PHE A 66 -6.61 4.05 -1.98
C PHE A 66 -5.81 5.28 -1.55
N ASP A 67 -5.97 6.37 -2.27
CA ASP A 67 -5.18 7.58 -2.09
C ASP A 67 -5.94 8.59 -1.23
N TYR A 68 -5.38 8.93 -0.08
CA TYR A 68 -5.90 9.94 0.84
C TYR A 68 -4.95 11.14 0.93
N SER A 69 -4.04 11.28 -0.03
CA SER A 69 -3.04 12.34 -0.02
C SER A 69 -3.67 13.73 -0.10
N ALA A 70 -3.03 14.68 0.57
CA ALA A 70 -3.46 16.08 0.55
C ALA A 70 -2.22 16.97 0.48
N HIS A 71 -2.21 17.94 -0.44
CA HIS A 71 -1.09 18.86 -0.65
C HIS A 71 0.20 18.10 -0.97
N ASP A 72 1.25 18.30 -0.17
CA ASP A 72 2.53 17.63 -0.33
C ASP A 72 2.68 16.38 0.56
N ILE A 73 1.62 15.98 1.26
CA ILE A 73 1.64 14.83 2.17
C ILE A 73 0.99 13.63 1.49
N LEU A 74 1.78 12.57 1.34
CA LEU A 74 1.32 11.31 0.74
C LEU A 74 0.73 10.41 1.82
N SER A 75 -0.53 10.01 1.66
CA SER A 75 -1.22 9.10 2.57
C SER A 75 -2.09 8.15 1.79
N GLY A 76 -2.20 6.93 2.25
CA GLY A 76 -3.06 5.96 1.59
C GLY A 76 -2.85 4.53 2.07
N ASP A 77 -3.67 3.65 1.54
CA ASP A 77 -3.59 2.21 1.80
C ASP A 77 -3.33 1.50 0.48
N ILE A 78 -2.36 0.59 0.49
CA ILE A 78 -1.99 -0.17 -0.71
C ILE A 78 -2.10 -1.65 -0.38
N TYR A 79 -3.02 -2.32 -1.05
CA TYR A 79 -3.24 -3.76 -0.93
C TYR A 79 -2.44 -4.47 -2.02
N ILE A 80 -1.68 -5.49 -1.63
CA ILE A 80 -0.77 -6.22 -2.52
C ILE A 80 -1.02 -7.72 -2.36
N SER A 81 -1.20 -8.36 -3.47
CA SER A 81 -1.33 -9.82 -3.53
C SER A 81 -0.04 -10.48 -3.98
#